data_6fba32dcb9da8a9561e824989837e167
#
_entry.id   6fba32dcb9da8a9561e824989837e167
#
_cell.length_a   1.000
_cell.length_b   1.000
_cell.length_c   1.000
_cell.angle_alpha   90.00
_cell.angle_beta   90.00
_cell.angle_gamma   90.00
#
_symmetry.space_group_name_H-M   'P 1'
#
loop_
_entity.id
_entity.type
_entity.pdbx_description
1 polymer ?
#
loop_
_entity_poly.entity_id
_entity_poly.type
_entity_poly.pdbx_seq_one_letter_code
_entity_poly.pdbx_strand_id
1 'polypeptide(L)'
;MNTPLSQVVIDDGRSYLERSSALYDVITIDPPPPVEAAGSSLLYSSEFYATVRQHLRAGGILQQWLPAGDSAVTSSVARALVESFPYVRAFNSLEGWGVHFLASMTPIPRLSATELAGKLPAPAARDLIEWGPGSTPQEQFEIVLSHELSVASLVDEDPNVPALQDDHPVNEYFILRRLSDPAYRQKVWRRLLGRSESL
;
A
#
# COMPACT_ATOMS: atom_id res chain seq x y z
N MET A 1 3.88 -24.43 5.72
CA MET A 1 4.66 -25.59 5.25
C MET A 1 5.97 -25.07 4.73
N ASN A 2 7.10 -25.61 5.18
CA ASN A 2 8.40 -25.26 4.63
C ASN A 2 8.72 -26.15 3.44
N THR A 3 9.15 -25.55 2.34
CA THR A 3 9.67 -26.27 1.16
C THR A 3 11.10 -25.80 0.89
N PRO A 4 11.85 -26.46 0.00
CA PRO A 4 13.16 -25.93 -0.41
C PRO A 4 13.12 -24.50 -0.98
N LEU A 5 11.95 -24.05 -1.43
CA LEU A 5 11.73 -22.72 -2.02
C LEU A 5 10.96 -21.76 -1.12
N SER A 6 10.47 -22.21 0.05
CA SER A 6 9.69 -21.38 0.95
C SER A 6 9.97 -21.71 2.41
N GLN A 7 10.05 -20.67 3.22
CA GLN A 7 10.13 -20.75 4.67
C GLN A 7 8.97 -19.98 5.29
N VAL A 8 8.24 -20.61 6.20
CA VAL A 8 7.20 -19.95 6.99
C VAL A 8 7.76 -19.66 8.38
N VAL A 9 7.66 -18.42 8.80
CA VAL A 9 8.03 -17.97 10.14
C VAL A 9 6.78 -17.38 10.79
N ILE A 10 6.44 -17.84 12.01
CA ILE A 10 5.33 -17.29 12.78
C ILE A 10 5.92 -16.31 13.78
N ASP A 11 5.82 -15.02 13.44
CA ASP A 11 6.36 -13.91 14.22
C ASP A 11 5.63 -12.61 13.84
N ASP A 12 5.84 -11.53 14.60
CA ASP A 12 5.52 -10.20 14.18
C ASP A 12 6.46 -9.78 13.03
N GLY A 13 5.91 -9.39 11.89
CA GLY A 13 6.68 -9.15 10.66
C GLY A 13 7.71 -8.03 10.81
N ARG A 14 7.38 -6.94 11.51
CA ARG A 14 8.32 -5.84 11.77
C ARG A 14 9.44 -6.30 12.71
N SER A 15 9.08 -6.90 13.83
CA SER A 15 10.04 -7.41 14.80
C SER A 15 10.96 -8.49 14.19
N TYR A 16 10.42 -9.32 13.30
CA TYR A 16 11.24 -10.29 12.55
C TYR A 16 12.25 -9.58 11.66
N LEU A 17 11.81 -8.59 10.90
CA LEU A 17 12.67 -7.83 10.00
C LEU A 17 13.77 -7.09 10.78
N GLU A 18 13.43 -6.43 11.90
CA GLU A 18 14.37 -5.71 12.76
C GLU A 18 15.48 -6.61 13.36
N ARG A 19 15.17 -7.88 13.59
CA ARG A 19 16.15 -8.86 14.10
C ARG A 19 16.89 -9.62 13.00
N SER A 20 16.45 -9.52 11.76
CA SER A 20 17.03 -10.22 10.62
C SER A 20 18.30 -9.51 10.14
N SER A 21 19.23 -10.26 9.60
CA SER A 21 20.34 -9.73 8.79
C SER A 21 20.17 -10.03 7.30
N ALA A 22 19.03 -10.61 6.89
CA ALA A 22 18.76 -10.97 5.51
C ALA A 22 18.49 -9.74 4.66
N LEU A 23 18.91 -9.79 3.40
CA LEU A 23 18.58 -8.80 2.39
C LEU A 23 17.66 -9.43 1.34
N TYR A 24 16.67 -8.66 0.92
CA TYR A 24 15.60 -9.12 0.03
C TYR A 24 15.58 -8.33 -1.28
N ASP A 25 15.24 -9.00 -2.36
CA ASP A 25 14.98 -8.35 -3.66
C ASP A 25 13.58 -7.71 -3.67
N VAL A 26 12.64 -8.32 -2.96
CA VAL A 26 11.28 -7.80 -2.77
C VAL A 26 10.84 -8.02 -1.33
N ILE A 27 10.27 -6.98 -0.73
CA ILE A 27 9.53 -7.05 0.53
C ILE A 27 8.09 -6.69 0.22
N THR A 28 7.16 -7.61 0.48
CA THR A 28 5.72 -7.37 0.27
C THR A 28 5.04 -7.24 1.62
N ILE A 29 4.28 -6.16 1.78
CA ILE A 29 3.49 -5.87 2.97
C ILE A 29 2.01 -5.85 2.56
N ASP A 30 1.28 -6.82 3.07
CA ASP A 30 -0.16 -7.00 2.86
C ASP A 30 -0.82 -7.24 4.23
N PRO A 31 -0.90 -6.18 5.07
CA PRO A 31 -1.44 -6.32 6.41
C PRO A 31 -2.96 -6.53 6.36
N PRO A 32 -3.50 -7.35 7.27
CA PRO A 32 -4.94 -7.56 7.32
C PRO A 32 -5.67 -6.26 7.71
N PRO A 33 -6.80 -5.94 7.07
CA PRO A 33 -7.66 -4.86 7.50
C PRO A 33 -8.27 -5.17 8.89
N PRO A 34 -8.75 -4.17 9.65
CA PRO A 34 -8.83 -2.77 9.26
C PRO A 34 -7.52 -1.99 9.48
N VAL A 35 -7.23 -1.07 8.55
CA VAL A 35 -6.07 -0.17 8.64
C VAL A 35 -6.15 0.77 9.84
N GLU A 36 -7.35 0.98 10.37
CA GLU A 36 -7.65 1.81 11.55
C GLU A 36 -7.46 1.07 12.89
N ALA A 37 -7.09 -0.21 12.86
CA ALA A 37 -6.87 -0.98 14.08
C ALA A 37 -5.62 -0.50 14.82
N ALA A 38 -5.64 -0.62 16.14
CA ALA A 38 -4.49 -0.30 16.96
C ALA A 38 -3.26 -1.15 16.58
N GLY A 39 -2.11 -0.52 16.41
CA GLY A 39 -0.86 -1.16 16.02
C GLY A 39 -0.69 -1.34 14.52
N SER A 40 -1.69 -1.03 13.68
CA SER A 40 -1.55 -1.13 12.22
C SER A 40 -0.59 -0.09 11.65
N SER A 41 -0.47 1.08 12.29
CA SER A 41 0.48 2.14 11.95
C SER A 41 1.92 1.63 11.85
N LEU A 42 2.28 0.66 12.69
CA LEU A 42 3.63 0.08 12.78
C LEU A 42 4.11 -0.56 11.47
N LEU A 43 3.21 -0.81 10.52
CA LEU A 43 3.55 -1.36 9.20
C LEU A 43 3.44 -0.32 8.06
N TYR A 44 3.15 0.95 8.39
CA TYR A 44 2.99 2.05 7.43
C TYR A 44 3.82 3.29 7.82
N SER A 45 4.54 3.25 8.94
CA SER A 45 5.28 4.39 9.47
C SER A 45 6.60 4.63 8.78
N SER A 46 7.09 5.86 8.85
CA SER A 46 8.42 6.25 8.37
C SER A 46 9.52 5.42 9.04
N GLU A 47 9.36 5.06 10.32
CA GLU A 47 10.31 4.23 11.09
C GLU A 47 10.35 2.80 10.53
N PHE A 48 9.18 2.24 10.22
CA PHE A 48 9.13 0.92 9.57
C PHE A 48 9.78 0.95 8.19
N TYR A 49 9.52 1.98 7.39
CA TYR A 49 10.17 2.14 6.08
C TYR A 49 11.68 2.33 6.18
N ALA A 50 12.18 2.94 7.26
CA ALA A 50 13.62 2.99 7.52
C ALA A 50 14.21 1.58 7.76
N THR A 51 13.50 0.72 8.50
CA THR A 51 13.86 -0.69 8.68
C THR A 51 13.81 -1.44 7.34
N VAL A 52 12.74 -1.29 6.57
CA VAL A 52 12.62 -1.93 5.24
C VAL A 52 13.79 -1.57 4.33
N ARG A 53 14.18 -0.28 4.27
CA ARG A 53 15.33 0.16 3.43
C ARG A 53 16.63 -0.55 3.77
N GLN A 54 16.87 -0.85 5.04
CA GLN A 54 18.08 -1.55 5.49
C GLN A 54 18.10 -3.02 5.05
N HIS A 55 16.93 -3.59 4.73
CA HIS A 55 16.76 -4.98 4.33
C HIS A 55 16.48 -5.18 2.83
N LEU A 56 16.43 -4.10 2.05
CA LEU A 56 16.37 -4.19 0.60
C LEU A 56 17.78 -4.26 -0.01
N ARG A 57 17.97 -5.18 -0.96
CA ARG A 57 19.15 -5.20 -1.82
C ARG A 57 19.20 -3.97 -2.73
N ALA A 58 20.35 -3.70 -3.31
CA ALA A 58 20.45 -2.71 -4.38
C ALA A 58 19.47 -3.06 -5.51
N GLY A 59 18.57 -2.13 -5.86
CA GLY A 59 17.50 -2.35 -6.82
C GLY A 59 16.28 -3.11 -6.26
N GLY A 60 16.27 -3.44 -4.97
CA GLY A 60 15.13 -4.07 -4.32
C GLY A 60 13.90 -3.17 -4.23
N ILE A 61 12.72 -3.79 -4.15
CA ILE A 61 11.41 -3.12 -4.17
C ILE A 61 10.63 -3.47 -2.92
N LEU A 62 10.11 -2.45 -2.24
CA LEU A 62 8.99 -2.60 -1.33
C LEU A 62 7.70 -2.57 -2.14
N GLN A 63 6.83 -3.57 -1.96
CA GLN A 63 5.44 -3.52 -2.36
C GLN A 63 4.57 -3.39 -1.10
N GLN A 64 3.78 -2.33 -1.02
CA GLN A 64 2.87 -2.07 0.09
C GLN A 64 1.45 -1.97 -0.43
N TRP A 65 0.55 -2.81 0.10
CA TRP A 65 -0.88 -2.62 -0.10
C TRP A 65 -1.46 -1.73 1.00
N LEU A 66 -2.31 -0.79 0.61
CA LEU A 66 -3.11 0.04 1.51
C LEU A 66 -4.58 -0.14 1.13
N PRO A 67 -5.43 -0.66 2.04
CA PRO A 67 -6.87 -0.75 1.81
C PRO A 67 -7.49 0.60 1.50
N ALA A 68 -8.55 0.61 0.69
CA ALA A 68 -9.33 1.81 0.45
C ALA A 68 -9.94 2.33 1.75
N GLY A 69 -9.82 3.63 1.98
CA GLY A 69 -10.25 4.24 3.23
C GLY A 69 -10.36 5.75 3.14
N ASP A 70 -9.97 6.42 4.20
CA ASP A 70 -10.00 7.87 4.29
C ASP A 70 -8.81 8.51 3.58
N SER A 71 -9.05 9.62 2.87
CA SER A 71 -8.02 10.36 2.14
C SER A 71 -6.85 10.80 3.04
N ALA A 72 -7.15 11.20 4.29
CA ALA A 72 -6.09 11.58 5.23
C ALA A 72 -5.14 10.43 5.54
N VAL A 73 -5.67 9.19 5.66
CA VAL A 73 -4.83 8.00 5.85
C VAL A 73 -4.00 7.72 4.60
N THR A 74 -4.63 7.78 3.41
CA THR A 74 -3.93 7.57 2.13
C THR A 74 -2.81 8.60 1.95
N SER A 75 -3.10 9.88 2.18
CA SER A 75 -2.10 10.96 2.07
C SER A 75 -0.97 10.81 3.08
N SER A 76 -1.27 10.42 4.33
CA SER A 76 -0.27 10.21 5.38
C SER A 76 0.70 9.07 5.04
N VAL A 77 0.17 7.94 4.55
CA VAL A 77 0.99 6.79 4.11
C VAL A 77 1.78 7.12 2.85
N ALA A 78 1.15 7.76 1.86
CA ALA A 78 1.84 8.19 0.64
C ALA A 78 2.99 9.15 0.95
N ARG A 79 2.78 10.10 1.88
CA ARG A 79 3.81 11.02 2.35
C ARG A 79 4.94 10.29 3.06
N ALA A 80 4.65 9.35 3.97
CA ALA A 80 5.67 8.54 4.63
C ALA A 80 6.53 7.75 3.62
N LEU A 81 5.91 7.24 2.54
CA LEU A 81 6.62 6.56 1.47
C LEU A 81 7.54 7.49 0.67
N VAL A 82 7.05 8.66 0.22
CA VAL A 82 7.87 9.58 -0.60
C VAL A 82 8.97 10.26 0.20
N GLU A 83 8.79 10.44 1.51
CA GLU A 83 9.85 10.92 2.41
C GLU A 83 10.89 9.84 2.70
N SER A 84 10.50 8.57 2.63
CA SER A 84 11.39 7.43 2.90
C SER A 84 12.11 6.91 1.66
N PHE A 85 11.52 7.00 0.47
CA PHE A 85 12.06 6.44 -0.77
C PHE A 85 12.07 7.48 -1.89
N PRO A 86 13.20 7.61 -2.62
CA PRO A 86 13.29 8.56 -3.74
C PRO A 86 12.47 8.16 -4.97
N TYR A 87 12.07 6.89 -5.07
CA TYR A 87 11.30 6.38 -6.20
C TYR A 87 10.08 5.62 -5.69
N VAL A 88 8.89 6.20 -5.93
CA VAL A 88 7.60 5.61 -5.56
C VAL A 88 6.68 5.62 -6.77
N ARG A 89 5.96 4.51 -6.98
CA ARG A 89 4.85 4.39 -7.93
C ARG A 89 3.63 3.87 -7.19
N ALA A 90 2.44 4.24 -7.65
CA ALA A 90 1.18 3.82 -7.05
C ALA A 90 0.23 3.32 -8.13
N PHE A 91 -0.56 2.29 -7.79
CA PHE A 91 -1.54 1.68 -8.68
C PHE A 91 -2.82 1.42 -7.91
N ASN A 92 -3.97 1.77 -8.47
CA ASN A 92 -5.24 1.27 -7.93
C ASN A 92 -5.29 -0.25 -8.04
N SER A 93 -5.84 -0.91 -7.04
CA SER A 93 -6.24 -2.30 -7.19
C SER A 93 -7.36 -2.40 -8.24
N LEU A 94 -7.34 -3.49 -9.02
CA LEU A 94 -8.29 -3.67 -10.15
C LEU A 94 -9.75 -3.67 -9.68
N GLU A 95 -10.01 -4.10 -8.48
CA GLU A 95 -11.34 -4.17 -7.87
C GLU A 95 -11.70 -2.92 -7.04
N GLY A 96 -10.83 -1.92 -7.02
CA GLY A 96 -11.04 -0.67 -6.27
C GLY A 96 -10.91 -0.81 -4.74
N TRP A 97 -10.27 -1.88 -4.25
CA TRP A 97 -10.16 -2.15 -2.81
C TRP A 97 -8.97 -1.46 -2.14
N GLY A 98 -8.22 -0.66 -2.87
CA GLY A 98 -7.11 0.07 -2.30
C GLY A 98 -6.03 0.44 -3.31
N VAL A 99 -4.87 0.79 -2.79
CA VAL A 99 -3.71 1.24 -3.56
C VAL A 99 -2.52 0.34 -3.27
N HIS A 100 -1.85 -0.09 -4.33
CA HIS A 100 -0.55 -0.76 -4.25
C HIS A 100 0.55 0.26 -4.51
N PHE A 101 1.44 0.43 -3.56
CA PHE A 101 2.64 1.24 -3.73
C PHE A 101 3.84 0.34 -4.04
N LEU A 102 4.68 0.78 -4.95
CA LEU A 102 6.01 0.24 -5.20
C LEU A 102 7.03 1.31 -4.83
N ALA A 103 7.95 1.02 -3.93
CA ALA A 103 8.96 1.96 -3.49
C ALA A 103 10.36 1.36 -3.56
N SER A 104 11.36 2.15 -3.94
CA SER A 104 12.75 1.70 -4.10
C SER A 104 13.74 2.84 -3.86
N MET A 105 14.96 2.46 -3.49
CA MET A 105 16.10 3.37 -3.40
C MET A 105 16.74 3.68 -4.77
N THR A 106 16.35 2.94 -5.81
CA THR A 106 16.84 3.12 -7.19
C THR A 106 15.66 3.31 -8.14
N PRO A 107 15.86 3.91 -9.32
CA PRO A 107 14.78 4.10 -10.29
C PRO A 107 14.04 2.80 -10.60
N ILE A 108 12.71 2.83 -10.48
CA ILE A 108 11.85 1.70 -10.86
C ILE A 108 11.61 1.78 -12.37
N PRO A 109 12.08 0.79 -13.17
CA PRO A 109 11.92 0.83 -14.62
C PRO A 109 10.45 0.90 -15.05
N ARG A 110 10.14 1.76 -16.03
CA ARG A 110 8.83 1.82 -16.67
C ARG A 110 8.83 0.92 -17.90
N LEU A 111 8.58 -0.37 -17.67
CA LEU A 111 8.46 -1.36 -18.74
C LEU A 111 7.06 -1.36 -19.34
N SER A 112 6.97 -1.64 -20.64
CA SER A 112 5.70 -1.89 -21.32
C SER A 112 5.09 -3.23 -20.88
N ALA A 113 3.82 -3.40 -21.10
CA ALA A 113 3.12 -4.65 -20.83
C ALA A 113 3.75 -5.84 -21.58
N THR A 114 4.17 -5.63 -22.83
CA THR A 114 4.87 -6.65 -23.65
C THR A 114 6.21 -7.04 -23.02
N GLU A 115 7.00 -6.07 -22.57
CA GLU A 115 8.28 -6.34 -21.91
C GLU A 115 8.10 -7.08 -20.58
N LEU A 116 7.08 -6.73 -19.80
CA LEU A 116 6.74 -7.40 -18.55
C LEU A 116 6.29 -8.87 -18.83
N ALA A 117 5.38 -9.06 -19.78
CA ALA A 117 4.91 -10.39 -20.16
C ALA A 117 6.06 -11.29 -20.67
N GLY A 118 6.98 -10.72 -21.46
CA GLY A 118 8.14 -11.44 -21.98
C GLY A 118 9.15 -11.87 -20.90
N LYS A 119 9.10 -11.29 -19.71
CA LYS A 119 9.96 -11.66 -18.58
C LYS A 119 9.38 -12.77 -17.71
N LEU A 120 8.09 -13.09 -17.85
CA LEU A 120 7.45 -14.10 -17.01
C LEU A 120 7.87 -15.51 -17.42
N PRO A 121 8.26 -16.37 -16.46
CA PRO A 121 8.32 -17.80 -16.68
C PRO A 121 6.95 -18.36 -17.05
N ALA A 122 6.91 -19.38 -17.91
CA ALA A 122 5.64 -19.96 -18.40
C ALA A 122 4.65 -20.39 -17.29
N PRO A 123 5.08 -20.96 -16.14
CA PRO A 123 4.16 -21.21 -15.02
C PRO A 123 3.54 -19.92 -14.48
N ALA A 124 4.35 -18.89 -14.19
CA ALA A 124 3.86 -17.62 -13.65
C ALA A 124 2.93 -16.88 -14.64
N ALA A 125 3.18 -16.99 -15.93
CA ALA A 125 2.31 -16.46 -16.97
C ALA A 125 0.92 -17.11 -16.97
N ARG A 126 0.83 -18.41 -16.70
CA ARG A 126 -0.46 -19.12 -16.55
C ARG A 126 -1.19 -18.69 -15.28
N ASP A 127 -0.47 -18.66 -14.15
CA ASP A 127 -1.05 -18.26 -12.86
C ASP A 127 -1.58 -16.83 -12.89
N LEU A 128 -0.87 -15.92 -13.57
CA LEU A 128 -1.27 -14.51 -13.68
C LEU A 128 -2.64 -14.32 -14.34
N ILE A 129 -2.99 -15.13 -15.33
CA ILE A 129 -4.26 -15.03 -16.06
C ILE A 129 -5.39 -15.86 -15.46
N GLU A 130 -5.09 -16.73 -14.50
CA GLU A 130 -6.11 -17.61 -13.89
C GLU A 130 -7.17 -16.81 -13.15
N TRP A 131 -6.76 -15.75 -12.47
CA TRP A 131 -7.63 -14.92 -11.59
C TRP A 131 -7.78 -13.47 -12.07
N GLY A 132 -7.07 -13.11 -13.13
CA GLY A 132 -7.08 -11.75 -13.66
C GLY A 132 -8.15 -11.53 -14.73
N PRO A 133 -8.55 -10.27 -15.00
CA PRO A 133 -9.49 -9.94 -16.07
C PRO A 133 -8.90 -10.07 -17.48
N GLY A 134 -7.57 -10.08 -17.62
CA GLY A 134 -6.90 -10.23 -18.91
C GLY A 134 -6.83 -11.68 -19.37
N SER A 135 -6.99 -11.89 -20.68
CA SER A 135 -6.92 -13.22 -21.32
C SER A 135 -5.49 -13.65 -21.64
N THR A 136 -4.55 -12.71 -21.63
CA THR A 136 -3.14 -12.92 -21.84
C THR A 136 -2.31 -12.18 -20.79
N PRO A 137 -1.08 -12.60 -20.50
CA PRO A 137 -0.21 -11.84 -19.58
C PRO A 137 0.01 -10.38 -20.00
N GLN A 138 0.10 -10.12 -21.30
CA GLN A 138 0.24 -8.76 -21.80
C GLN A 138 -1.00 -7.93 -21.50
N GLU A 139 -2.21 -8.42 -21.82
CA GLU A 139 -3.47 -7.73 -21.50
C GLU A 139 -3.60 -7.47 -20.00
N GLN A 140 -3.23 -8.46 -19.17
CA GLN A 140 -3.24 -8.29 -17.72
C GLN A 140 -2.33 -7.15 -17.27
N PHE A 141 -1.11 -7.05 -17.82
CA PHE A 141 -0.23 -5.93 -17.52
C PHE A 141 -0.71 -4.59 -18.10
N GLU A 142 -1.33 -4.58 -19.28
CA GLU A 142 -1.94 -3.35 -19.83
C GLU A 142 -3.02 -2.80 -18.89
N ILE A 143 -3.88 -3.69 -18.36
CA ILE A 143 -4.90 -3.32 -17.38
C ILE A 143 -4.25 -2.74 -16.13
N VAL A 144 -3.29 -3.46 -15.51
CA VAL A 144 -2.61 -3.00 -14.29
C VAL A 144 -1.90 -1.66 -14.51
N LEU A 145 -1.16 -1.51 -15.61
CA LEU A 145 -0.43 -0.28 -15.92
C LEU A 145 -1.36 0.91 -16.19
N SER A 146 -2.56 0.67 -16.72
CA SER A 146 -3.56 1.72 -16.92
C SER A 146 -4.14 2.28 -15.62
N HIS A 147 -3.95 1.58 -14.49
CA HIS A 147 -4.40 1.98 -13.16
C HIS A 147 -3.32 2.73 -12.36
N GLU A 148 -2.22 3.13 -13.01
CA GLU A 148 -1.18 3.93 -12.34
C GLU A 148 -1.72 5.29 -11.92
N LEU A 149 -1.45 5.66 -10.67
CA LEU A 149 -1.86 6.91 -10.04
C LEU A 149 -0.68 7.87 -9.91
N SER A 150 -0.97 9.16 -9.91
CA SER A 150 -0.01 10.16 -9.49
C SER A 150 0.19 10.09 -7.97
N VAL A 151 1.39 9.72 -7.54
CA VAL A 151 1.73 9.72 -6.10
C VAL A 151 1.63 11.12 -5.52
N ALA A 152 2.01 12.15 -6.28
CA ALA A 152 1.86 13.55 -5.85
C ALA A 152 0.39 13.89 -5.58
N SER A 153 -0.54 13.44 -6.44
CA SER A 153 -1.97 13.67 -6.22
C SER A 153 -2.47 12.99 -4.95
N LEU A 154 -1.99 11.78 -4.62
CA LEU A 154 -2.35 11.10 -3.37
C LEU A 154 -1.85 11.85 -2.14
N VAL A 155 -0.63 12.42 -2.21
CA VAL A 155 -0.08 13.26 -1.13
C VAL A 155 -0.86 14.55 -0.97
N ASP A 156 -1.33 15.14 -2.08
CA ASP A 156 -2.01 16.44 -2.12
C ASP A 156 -3.52 16.34 -1.81
N GLU A 157 -4.11 15.16 -1.75
CA GLU A 157 -5.52 14.97 -1.33
C GLU A 157 -5.79 15.55 0.07
N ASP A 158 -4.81 15.45 0.97
CA ASP A 158 -4.84 16.13 2.28
C ASP A 158 -3.46 16.72 2.59
N PRO A 159 -3.19 17.95 2.13
CA PRO A 159 -1.85 18.55 2.21
C PRO A 159 -1.38 18.85 3.64
N ASN A 160 -2.31 18.92 4.61
CA ASN A 160 -1.99 19.25 6.00
C ASN A 160 -1.72 18.03 6.88
N VAL A 161 -1.96 16.83 6.37
CA VAL A 161 -1.70 15.61 7.13
C VAL A 161 -0.20 15.30 7.11
N PRO A 162 0.44 15.05 8.27
CA PRO A 162 1.85 14.65 8.31
C PRO A 162 2.08 13.24 7.76
N ALA A 163 3.34 12.91 7.47
CA ALA A 163 3.75 11.53 7.23
C ALA A 163 3.35 10.65 8.43
N LEU A 164 2.95 9.42 8.17
CA LEU A 164 2.60 8.48 9.21
C LEU A 164 3.87 8.06 9.96
N GLN A 165 3.83 8.19 11.29
CA GLN A 165 4.91 7.89 12.21
C GLN A 165 4.40 7.03 13.36
N ASP A 166 5.29 6.30 14.04
CA ASP A 166 4.94 5.43 15.15
C ASP A 166 4.26 6.19 16.31
N ASP A 167 4.71 7.40 16.58
CA ASP A 167 4.16 8.30 17.61
C ASP A 167 3.04 9.20 17.09
N HIS A 168 2.78 9.23 15.78
CA HIS A 168 1.70 9.97 15.14
C HIS A 168 0.86 9.06 14.23
N PRO A 169 0.13 8.07 14.81
CA PRO A 169 -0.62 7.07 14.07
C PRO A 169 -1.92 7.64 13.49
N VAL A 170 -1.83 8.41 12.41
CA VAL A 170 -2.96 9.10 11.75
C VAL A 170 -4.08 8.14 11.36
N ASN A 171 -3.75 6.89 11.02
CA ASN A 171 -4.71 5.87 10.63
C ASN A 171 -5.46 5.26 11.82
N GLU A 172 -4.83 5.14 12.99
CA GLU A 172 -5.42 4.49 14.15
C GLU A 172 -6.46 5.39 14.82
N TYR A 173 -7.55 4.76 15.30
CA TYR A 173 -8.65 5.47 15.98
C TYR A 173 -9.24 6.66 15.20
N PHE A 174 -8.99 6.70 13.91
CA PHE A 174 -9.35 7.75 12.99
C PHE A 174 -10.87 8.07 13.08
N ILE A 175 -11.75 7.06 13.14
CA ILE A 175 -13.20 7.26 13.32
C ILE A 175 -13.49 8.00 14.62
N LEU A 176 -12.84 7.62 15.73
CA LEU A 176 -13.02 8.29 17.02
C LEU A 176 -12.53 9.72 16.99
N ARG A 177 -11.37 9.99 16.35
CA ARG A 177 -10.86 11.36 16.18
C ARG A 177 -11.81 12.22 15.36
N ARG A 178 -12.36 11.69 14.27
CA ARG A 178 -13.35 12.40 13.45
C ARG A 178 -14.68 12.60 14.16
N LEU A 179 -15.14 11.65 14.94
CA LEU A 179 -16.32 11.83 15.78
C LEU A 179 -16.13 12.87 16.89
N SER A 180 -14.88 13.14 17.28
CA SER A 180 -14.53 14.22 18.21
C SER A 180 -14.49 15.59 17.52
N ASP A 181 -14.37 15.66 16.19
CA ASP A 181 -14.44 16.89 15.42
C ASP A 181 -15.89 17.36 15.27
N PRO A 182 -16.25 18.57 15.77
CA PRO A 182 -17.60 19.11 15.65
C PRO A 182 -18.08 19.27 14.20
N ALA A 183 -17.21 19.65 13.28
CA ALA A 183 -17.54 19.83 11.88
C ALA A 183 -17.86 18.50 11.20
N TYR A 184 -17.08 17.45 11.48
CA TYR A 184 -17.33 16.10 11.00
C TYR A 184 -18.63 15.52 11.54
N ARG A 185 -18.89 15.68 12.86
CA ARG A 185 -20.16 15.27 13.49
C ARG A 185 -21.36 15.92 12.79
N GLN A 186 -21.29 17.22 12.54
CA GLN A 186 -22.38 17.94 11.86
C GLN A 186 -22.61 17.40 10.43
N LYS A 187 -21.55 17.05 9.69
CA LYS A 187 -21.63 16.47 8.34
C LYS A 187 -22.27 15.06 8.38
N VAL A 188 -21.88 14.23 9.34
CA VAL A 188 -22.46 12.89 9.54
C VAL A 188 -23.93 12.98 9.91
N TRP A 189 -24.29 13.85 10.87
CA TRP A 189 -25.68 14.05 11.27
C TRP A 189 -26.57 14.58 10.13
N ARG A 190 -26.10 15.54 9.35
CA ARG A 190 -26.84 15.98 8.14
C ARG A 190 -27.08 14.85 7.15
N ARG A 191 -26.12 13.96 6.95
CA ARG A 191 -26.25 12.83 6.04
C ARG A 191 -27.20 11.76 6.56
N LEU A 192 -27.24 11.54 7.87
CA LEU A 192 -28.18 10.61 8.52
C LEU A 192 -29.60 11.17 8.58
N LEU A 193 -29.75 12.44 8.92
CA LEU A 193 -31.06 13.11 9.03
C LEU A 193 -31.67 13.45 7.65
N GLY A 194 -30.84 13.78 6.64
CA GLY A 194 -31.31 14.06 5.27
C GLY A 194 -31.81 12.82 4.53
N ARG A 195 -31.67 11.61 5.09
CA ARG A 195 -32.33 10.39 4.59
C ARG A 195 -33.72 10.18 5.14
N SER A 196 -34.16 11.00 6.10
CA SER A 196 -35.49 10.89 6.71
C SER A 196 -36.57 11.76 6.05
N GLU A 197 -36.21 12.59 5.05
CA GLU A 197 -37.18 13.45 4.33
C GLU A 197 -37.56 12.96 2.92
N SER A 198 -37.22 11.71 2.57
CA SER A 198 -37.63 11.09 1.30
C SER A 198 -38.20 9.69 1.54
N LEU A 199 -39.34 9.64 2.21
CA LEU A 199 -40.32 8.54 2.18
C LEU A 199 -41.72 9.14 2.00
#